data_0a4944cd02a7227d08036de32ffd9361
#
_entry.id   0a4944cd02a7227d08036de32ffd9361
#
_cell.length_a   1.000
_cell.length_b   1.000
_cell.length_c   1.000
_cell.angle_alpha   90.00
_cell.angle_beta   90.00
_cell.angle_gamma   90.00
#
_symmetry.space_group_name_H-M   'P 1'
#
loop_
_entity.id
_entity.type
_entity.pdbx_description
1 polymer ?
#
loop_
_entity_poly.entity_id
_entity_poly.type
_entity_poly.pdbx_seq_one_letter_code
_entity_poly.pdbx_strand_id
1 'polypeptide(L)'
;MKTGFKFGIAAVALIACIAGSTMWANADSEDEAIKEAFIGSQNTFQQIGHFESDNGKTDQLSDEQIQGYIDDFNAKMDRYYSSDNICRQTYKEINEQRLRKDAKDTIVYKLDGGVLDCTCSNIELSADGASATMDVILVDWGNWVEQNEEGQIEVTAPIEQDSMNVTMVKEDGQWKLQAVNDMTAFFGTDAISDLQEAEQKSDAKGRAAAYSAEQQEQMRVFDEYEQKTLGTEYDSFSEALKAAESIDPNEINPFPLWNEMGGSSLEK
;
A
#
# COMPACT_ATOMS: atom_id res chain seq x y z
N MET A 1 -19.64 26.17 38.48
CA MET A 1 -18.78 24.97 38.55
C MET A 1 -18.20 24.81 37.17
N LYS A 2 -16.89 25.05 37.01
CA LYS A 2 -16.17 24.93 35.75
C LYS A 2 -15.49 23.55 35.73
N THR A 3 -15.91 22.66 34.89
CA THR A 3 -15.22 21.40 34.62
C THR A 3 -14.37 21.60 33.36
N GLY A 4 -13.07 21.75 33.57
CA GLY A 4 -12.10 21.79 32.48
C GLY A 4 -11.83 20.39 31.92
N PHE A 5 -12.01 20.23 30.65
CA PHE A 5 -11.57 19.05 29.91
C PHE A 5 -10.05 19.19 29.66
N LYS A 6 -9.28 18.28 30.21
CA LYS A 6 -7.85 18.18 29.94
C LYS A 6 -7.65 17.27 28.75
N PHE A 7 -7.23 17.84 27.65
CA PHE A 7 -6.68 17.08 26.54
C PHE A 7 -5.35 16.45 26.97
N GLY A 8 -5.34 15.12 27.01
CA GLY A 8 -4.12 14.36 27.20
C GLY A 8 -3.42 14.22 25.87
N ILE A 9 -2.31 14.90 25.70
CA ILE A 9 -1.37 14.68 24.62
C ILE A 9 -0.75 13.30 24.86
N ALA A 10 -1.09 12.33 24.06
CA ALA A 10 -0.39 11.05 24.00
C ALA A 10 0.97 11.31 23.34
N ALA A 11 2.01 11.38 24.14
CA ALA A 11 3.38 11.41 23.65
C ALA A 11 3.69 10.05 23.01
N VAL A 12 3.81 10.02 21.69
CA VAL A 12 4.40 8.90 20.98
C VAL A 12 5.87 8.85 21.33
N ALA A 13 6.25 7.86 22.12
CA ALA A 13 7.63 7.65 22.50
C ALA A 13 8.45 7.26 21.28
N LEU A 14 9.31 8.15 20.83
CA LEU A 14 10.38 7.88 19.87
C LEU A 14 11.32 6.86 20.51
N ILE A 15 11.28 5.61 20.09
CA ILE A 15 12.32 4.65 20.42
C ILE A 15 13.50 4.93 19.49
N ALA A 16 14.41 5.77 19.95
CA ALA A 16 15.71 5.89 19.34
C ALA A 16 16.55 4.66 19.75
N CYS A 17 16.60 3.65 18.88
CA CYS A 17 17.57 2.59 19.04
C CYS A 17 18.96 3.13 18.67
N ILE A 18 19.74 3.51 19.68
CA ILE A 18 21.18 3.71 19.54
C ILE A 18 21.80 2.31 19.51
N ALA A 19 22.09 1.81 18.31
CA ALA A 19 22.94 0.64 18.16
C ALA A 19 24.39 1.09 18.12
N GLY A 20 25.08 0.88 19.23
CA GLY A 20 26.55 0.90 19.29
C GLY A 20 27.12 -0.30 18.53
N SER A 21 28.01 0.05 17.63
CA SER A 21 29.05 -0.74 16.97
C SER A 21 29.31 -2.18 17.41
N THR A 22 29.22 -3.12 16.44
CA THR A 22 30.34 -4.07 16.17
C THR A 22 30.26 -4.45 14.68
N MET A 23 31.36 -4.17 13.98
CA MET A 23 31.62 -4.57 12.59
C MET A 23 31.72 -6.10 12.50
N TRP A 24 30.63 -6.70 12.11
CA TRP A 24 30.46 -7.96 11.35
C TRP A 24 28.97 -7.97 10.96
N ALA A 25 28.59 -7.08 10.03
CA ALA A 25 27.31 -7.20 9.39
C ALA A 25 27.38 -8.47 8.53
N ASN A 26 26.65 -9.50 8.91
CA ASN A 26 26.36 -10.62 8.03
C ASN A 26 25.63 -10.06 6.80
N ALA A 27 25.87 -10.62 5.63
CA ALA A 27 25.13 -10.25 4.41
C ALA A 27 23.61 -10.25 4.66
N ASP A 28 23.12 -11.22 5.44
CA ASP A 28 21.72 -11.34 5.86
C ASP A 28 21.19 -10.08 6.57
N SER A 29 22.00 -9.30 7.30
CA SER A 29 21.57 -8.08 7.98
C SER A 29 21.50 -6.85 7.05
N GLU A 30 22.32 -6.82 6.00
CA GLU A 30 22.28 -5.76 4.99
C GLU A 30 21.08 -5.96 4.04
N ASP A 31 20.83 -7.19 3.61
CA ASP A 31 19.69 -7.56 2.80
C ASP A 31 18.36 -7.24 3.52
N GLU A 32 18.28 -7.51 4.82
CA GLU A 32 17.10 -7.18 5.61
C GLU A 32 16.90 -5.66 5.72
N ALA A 33 17.98 -4.89 5.91
CA ALA A 33 17.91 -3.44 5.95
C ALA A 33 17.46 -2.83 4.61
N ILE A 34 17.85 -3.42 3.49
CA ILE A 34 17.41 -3.04 2.14
C ILE A 34 15.90 -3.30 1.98
N LYS A 35 15.45 -4.50 2.36
CA LYS A 35 14.03 -4.90 2.31
C LYS A 35 13.15 -4.00 3.17
N GLU A 36 13.55 -3.77 4.43
CA GLU A 36 12.82 -2.87 5.35
C GLU A 36 12.69 -1.45 4.79
N ALA A 37 13.77 -0.92 4.19
CA ALA A 37 13.74 0.40 3.58
C ALA A 37 12.82 0.45 2.36
N PHE A 38 12.81 -0.59 1.53
CA PHE A 38 11.89 -0.71 0.41
C PHE A 38 10.44 -0.79 0.88
N ILE A 39 10.10 -1.68 1.81
CA ILE A 39 8.76 -1.79 2.39
C ILE A 39 8.32 -0.43 2.99
N GLY A 40 9.23 0.25 3.68
CA GLY A 40 8.98 1.60 4.22
C GLY A 40 8.66 2.63 3.13
N SER A 41 9.28 2.53 1.95
CA SER A 41 8.98 3.39 0.81
C SER A 41 7.57 3.13 0.25
N GLN A 42 7.18 1.87 0.10
CA GLN A 42 5.85 1.48 -0.40
C GLN A 42 4.73 1.86 0.60
N ASN A 43 4.92 1.57 1.88
CA ASN A 43 3.99 2.02 2.93
C ASN A 43 3.85 3.55 2.96
N THR A 44 4.90 4.29 2.65
CA THR A 44 4.82 5.77 2.55
C THR A 44 4.01 6.19 1.33
N PHE A 45 4.25 5.57 0.17
CA PHE A 45 3.46 5.84 -1.04
C PHE A 45 1.96 5.62 -0.80
N GLN A 46 1.62 4.54 -0.13
CA GLN A 46 0.23 4.21 0.21
C GLN A 46 -0.43 5.22 1.18
N GLN A 47 0.33 6.17 1.75
CA GLN A 47 -0.22 7.23 2.61
C GLN A 47 -0.62 8.52 1.86
N ILE A 48 -0.50 8.57 0.52
CA ILE A 48 -0.95 9.73 -0.25
C ILE A 48 -2.44 9.98 0.01
N GLY A 49 -2.78 11.18 0.46
CA GLY A 49 -4.15 11.58 0.77
C GLY A 49 -4.70 11.05 2.09
N HIS A 50 -3.88 10.42 2.94
CA HIS A 50 -4.30 9.95 4.26
C HIS A 50 -4.39 11.14 5.24
N PHE A 51 -5.56 11.31 5.84
CA PHE A 51 -5.82 12.32 6.88
C PHE A 51 -7.06 11.93 7.68
N GLU A 52 -7.23 12.51 8.86
CA GLU A 52 -8.42 12.28 9.70
C GLU A 52 -9.44 13.40 9.50
N SER A 53 -10.69 13.02 9.18
CA SER A 53 -11.79 13.96 9.00
C SER A 53 -13.13 13.27 9.23
N ASP A 54 -14.06 13.97 9.87
CA ASP A 54 -15.40 13.46 10.18
C ASP A 54 -16.30 13.29 8.95
N ASN A 55 -15.97 13.96 7.84
CA ASN A 55 -16.78 13.99 6.62
C ASN A 55 -16.00 13.64 5.34
N GLY A 56 -14.76 13.15 5.46
CA GLY A 56 -13.90 12.82 4.32
C GLY A 56 -13.41 14.03 3.52
N LYS A 57 -13.52 15.26 4.08
CA LYS A 57 -13.08 16.51 3.44
C LYS A 57 -12.11 17.26 4.31
N THR A 58 -11.29 18.11 3.71
CA THR A 58 -10.37 18.97 4.45
C THR A 58 -10.94 20.35 4.76
N ASP A 59 -12.20 20.64 4.41
CA ASP A 59 -12.87 21.92 4.60
C ASP A 59 -13.01 22.35 6.07
N GLN A 60 -13.05 21.38 6.99
CA GLN A 60 -13.15 21.61 8.43
C GLN A 60 -11.79 21.58 9.16
N LEU A 61 -10.72 21.21 8.46
CA LEU A 61 -9.38 21.21 9.00
C LEU A 61 -8.78 22.62 8.96
N SER A 62 -8.04 22.99 9.99
CA SER A 62 -7.25 24.22 9.94
C SER A 62 -6.06 24.09 9.00
N ASP A 63 -5.56 25.22 8.49
CA ASP A 63 -4.36 25.23 7.67
C ASP A 63 -3.14 24.61 8.39
N GLU A 64 -3.06 24.71 9.71
CA GLU A 64 -2.01 24.10 10.53
C GLU A 64 -2.13 22.57 10.56
N GLN A 65 -3.35 22.03 10.67
CA GLN A 65 -3.57 20.57 10.60
C GLN A 65 -3.21 20.02 9.22
N ILE A 66 -3.69 20.67 8.15
CA ILE A 66 -3.35 20.28 6.78
C ILE A 66 -1.82 20.34 6.58
N GLN A 67 -1.16 21.39 7.03
CA GLN A 67 0.30 21.49 6.93
C GLN A 67 0.99 20.36 7.72
N GLY A 68 0.48 19.99 8.89
CA GLY A 68 1.00 18.88 9.68
C GLY A 68 0.97 17.53 8.92
N TYR A 69 -0.12 17.21 8.22
CA TYR A 69 -0.20 16.01 7.38
C TYR A 69 0.79 16.05 6.20
N ILE A 70 0.93 17.22 5.55
CA ILE A 70 1.89 17.41 4.47
C ILE A 70 3.32 17.24 4.98
N ASP A 71 3.66 17.82 6.11
CA ASP A 71 5.01 17.77 6.68
C ASP A 71 5.37 16.34 7.12
N ASP A 72 4.44 15.59 7.73
CA ASP A 72 4.64 14.20 8.11
C ASP A 72 4.89 13.31 6.88
N PHE A 73 4.05 13.44 5.85
CA PHE A 73 4.24 12.72 4.60
C PHE A 73 5.58 13.06 3.93
N ASN A 74 5.91 14.35 3.84
CA ASN A 74 7.16 14.81 3.26
C ASN A 74 8.39 14.26 4.01
N ALA A 75 8.33 14.20 5.34
CA ALA A 75 9.40 13.63 6.16
C ALA A 75 9.60 12.13 5.90
N LYS A 76 8.50 11.38 5.72
CA LYS A 76 8.55 9.94 5.36
C LYS A 76 9.12 9.76 3.95
N MET A 77 8.68 10.58 2.98
CA MET A 77 9.27 10.59 1.63
C MET A 77 10.78 10.86 1.66
N ASP A 78 11.24 11.81 2.47
CA ASP A 78 12.66 12.12 2.60
C ASP A 78 13.45 11.01 3.30
N ARG A 79 12.79 10.23 4.14
CA ARG A 79 13.40 9.09 4.81
C ARG A 79 13.64 7.91 3.89
N TYR A 80 12.66 7.58 3.03
CA TYR A 80 12.65 6.33 2.28
C TYR A 80 12.96 6.47 0.79
N TYR A 81 12.86 7.68 0.22
CA TYR A 81 13.18 7.96 -1.18
C TYR A 81 14.46 8.77 -1.27
N SER A 82 15.35 8.37 -2.17
CA SER A 82 16.61 9.08 -2.35
C SER A 82 16.40 10.51 -2.90
N SER A 83 17.39 11.35 -2.73
CA SER A 83 17.37 12.71 -3.26
C SER A 83 17.22 12.76 -4.78
N ASP A 84 17.72 11.73 -5.47
CA ASP A 84 17.71 11.63 -6.94
C ASP A 84 16.49 10.84 -7.47
N ASN A 85 15.60 10.36 -6.61
CA ASN A 85 14.38 9.67 -7.04
C ASN A 85 13.44 10.62 -7.76
N ILE A 86 13.15 10.34 -9.05
CA ILE A 86 12.38 11.23 -9.93
C ILE A 86 10.92 11.40 -9.50
N CYS A 87 10.35 10.41 -8.80
CA CYS A 87 8.96 10.45 -8.36
C CYS A 87 8.79 11.13 -7.00
N ARG A 88 9.86 11.27 -6.20
CA ARG A 88 9.78 11.80 -4.84
C ARG A 88 9.09 13.17 -4.76
N GLN A 89 9.49 14.11 -5.61
CA GLN A 89 8.91 15.45 -5.63
C GLN A 89 7.46 15.42 -6.13
N THR A 90 7.18 14.63 -7.16
CA THR A 90 5.83 14.46 -7.71
C THR A 90 4.86 13.91 -6.66
N TYR A 91 5.26 12.91 -5.88
CA TYR A 91 4.42 12.35 -4.82
C TYR A 91 4.12 13.36 -3.71
N LYS A 92 5.09 14.18 -3.32
CA LYS A 92 4.88 15.29 -2.38
C LYS A 92 3.85 16.29 -2.92
N GLU A 93 3.96 16.67 -4.18
CA GLU A 93 3.05 17.60 -4.85
C GLU A 93 1.62 17.03 -4.98
N ILE A 94 1.49 15.74 -5.33
CA ILE A 94 0.20 15.06 -5.40
C ILE A 94 -0.46 15.03 -4.03
N ASN A 95 0.27 14.66 -2.97
CA ASN A 95 -0.25 14.64 -1.61
C ASN A 95 -0.72 16.03 -1.16
N GLU A 96 0.10 17.06 -1.38
CA GLU A 96 -0.28 18.44 -1.06
C GLU A 96 -1.50 18.90 -1.86
N GLN A 97 -1.56 18.58 -3.16
CA GLN A 97 -2.71 18.92 -3.99
C GLN A 97 -4.00 18.28 -3.46
N ARG A 98 -3.97 16.98 -3.13
CA ARG A 98 -5.13 16.28 -2.57
C ARG A 98 -5.59 16.93 -1.29
N LEU A 99 -4.70 17.16 -0.33
CA LEU A 99 -5.05 17.73 0.97
C LEU A 99 -5.54 19.18 0.91
N ARG A 100 -5.00 20.00 0.01
CA ARG A 100 -5.35 21.45 -0.08
C ARG A 100 -6.47 21.77 -1.04
N LYS A 101 -6.71 20.93 -2.05
CA LYS A 101 -7.63 21.24 -3.15
C LYS A 101 -8.67 20.16 -3.35
N ASP A 102 -8.23 18.93 -3.69
CA ASP A 102 -9.13 17.89 -4.14
C ASP A 102 -10.08 17.43 -3.01
N ALA A 103 -9.57 17.29 -1.79
CA ALA A 103 -10.36 16.90 -0.61
C ALA A 103 -11.04 18.09 0.11
N LYS A 104 -11.06 19.29 -0.46
CA LYS A 104 -11.71 20.45 0.15
C LYS A 104 -13.22 20.45 -0.08
N ASP A 105 -13.63 20.28 -1.32
CA ASP A 105 -15.01 20.38 -1.75
C ASP A 105 -15.65 19.01 -2.03
N THR A 106 -14.82 17.99 -2.34
CA THR A 106 -15.23 16.62 -2.61
C THR A 106 -14.62 15.66 -1.60
N ILE A 107 -15.24 14.49 -1.42
CA ILE A 107 -14.69 13.41 -0.59
C ILE A 107 -13.54 12.77 -1.37
N VAL A 108 -12.34 12.81 -0.80
CA VAL A 108 -11.14 12.12 -1.29
C VAL A 108 -10.39 11.63 -0.05
N TYR A 109 -10.88 10.58 0.57
CA TYR A 109 -10.43 10.12 1.86
C TYR A 109 -9.80 8.72 1.78
N LYS A 110 -8.50 8.62 1.96
CA LYS A 110 -7.82 7.35 2.14
C LYS A 110 -7.88 6.96 3.61
N LEU A 111 -8.57 5.84 3.89
CA LEU A 111 -8.72 5.33 5.24
C LEU A 111 -7.46 4.57 5.68
N ASP A 112 -7.02 3.63 4.84
CA ASP A 112 -5.91 2.73 5.15
C ASP A 112 -5.20 2.28 3.86
N GLY A 113 -4.11 1.56 4.01
CA GLY A 113 -3.36 0.97 2.91
C GLY A 113 -1.93 0.67 3.31
N GLY A 114 -1.32 -0.24 2.59
CA GLY A 114 0.04 -0.66 2.86
C GLY A 114 0.44 -1.95 2.17
N VAL A 115 1.60 -2.46 2.54
CA VAL A 115 2.15 -3.70 2.05
C VAL A 115 1.53 -4.88 2.80
N LEU A 116 0.95 -5.83 2.06
CA LEU A 116 0.43 -7.08 2.60
C LEU A 116 1.48 -8.19 2.55
N ASP A 117 2.25 -8.26 1.46
CA ASP A 117 3.35 -9.20 1.30
C ASP A 117 4.47 -8.58 0.45
N CYS A 118 5.72 -8.99 0.71
CA CYS A 118 6.87 -8.52 -0.05
C CYS A 118 7.96 -9.57 -0.08
N THR A 119 8.18 -10.14 -1.26
CA THR A 119 9.28 -11.07 -1.53
C THR A 119 10.37 -10.35 -2.31
N CYS A 120 11.56 -10.25 -1.73
CA CYS A 120 12.75 -9.71 -2.40
C CYS A 120 13.72 -10.85 -2.73
N SER A 121 14.27 -10.82 -3.92
CA SER A 121 15.23 -11.82 -4.42
C SER A 121 16.31 -11.15 -5.26
N ASN A 122 17.38 -11.90 -5.59
CA ASN A 122 18.48 -11.43 -6.44
C ASN A 122 19.06 -10.08 -5.97
N ILE A 123 19.28 -9.95 -4.65
CA ILE A 123 19.84 -8.71 -4.08
C ILE A 123 21.33 -8.67 -4.43
N GLU A 124 21.71 -7.72 -5.27
CA GLU A 124 23.08 -7.52 -5.74
C GLU A 124 23.62 -6.18 -5.25
N LEU A 125 24.58 -6.22 -4.33
CA LEU A 125 25.28 -5.03 -3.84
C LEU A 125 26.35 -4.58 -4.83
N SER A 126 26.47 -3.25 -5.02
CA SER A 126 27.61 -2.65 -5.70
C SER A 126 28.93 -2.94 -4.96
N ALA A 127 30.07 -2.88 -5.68
CA ALA A 127 31.38 -3.19 -5.12
C ALA A 127 31.77 -2.31 -3.92
N ASP A 128 31.24 -1.11 -3.83
CA ASP A 128 31.47 -0.17 -2.72
C ASP A 128 30.39 -0.24 -1.62
N GLY A 129 29.36 -1.10 -1.81
CA GLY A 129 28.25 -1.26 -0.87
C GLY A 129 27.33 -0.03 -0.76
N ALA A 130 27.41 0.90 -1.72
CA ALA A 130 26.65 2.14 -1.70
C ALA A 130 25.31 2.06 -2.44
N SER A 131 25.12 1.03 -3.27
CA SER A 131 23.86 0.75 -3.97
C SER A 131 23.58 -0.76 -4.03
N ALA A 132 22.30 -1.09 -4.25
CA ALA A 132 21.84 -2.45 -4.48
C ALA A 132 20.76 -2.47 -5.56
N THR A 133 20.70 -3.55 -6.34
CA THR A 133 19.56 -3.88 -7.18
C THR A 133 18.90 -5.13 -6.63
N MET A 134 17.58 -5.25 -6.80
CA MET A 134 16.83 -6.44 -6.40
C MET A 134 15.58 -6.60 -7.23
N ASP A 135 15.13 -7.86 -7.33
CA ASP A 135 13.82 -8.20 -7.87
C ASP A 135 12.82 -8.32 -6.70
N VAL A 136 11.65 -7.75 -6.91
CA VAL A 136 10.61 -7.68 -5.89
C VAL A 136 9.29 -8.19 -6.45
N ILE A 137 8.60 -9.01 -5.64
CA ILE A 137 7.17 -9.25 -5.76
C ILE A 137 6.52 -8.59 -4.55
N LEU A 138 5.70 -7.59 -4.81
CA LEU A 138 4.99 -6.80 -3.80
C LEU A 138 3.51 -7.07 -3.92
N VAL A 139 2.84 -7.32 -2.81
CA VAL A 139 1.38 -7.24 -2.74
C VAL A 139 1.03 -6.10 -1.81
N ASP A 140 0.33 -5.13 -2.33
CA ASP A 140 -0.15 -4.00 -1.56
C ASP A 140 -1.65 -3.75 -1.74
N TRP A 141 -2.19 -2.85 -0.95
CA TRP A 141 -3.60 -2.50 -0.99
C TRP A 141 -3.83 -1.04 -0.60
N GLY A 142 -4.97 -0.54 -0.99
CA GLY A 142 -5.47 0.74 -0.52
C GLY A 142 -6.93 0.66 -0.18
N ASN A 143 -7.41 1.56 0.69
CA ASN A 143 -8.80 1.65 1.09
C ASN A 143 -9.25 3.12 1.06
N TRP A 144 -10.16 3.43 0.14
CA TRP A 144 -10.59 4.78 -0.16
C TRP A 144 -12.10 4.94 -0.02
N VAL A 145 -12.50 6.07 0.54
CA VAL A 145 -13.86 6.59 0.39
C VAL A 145 -13.77 7.85 -0.45
N GLU A 146 -14.40 7.85 -1.61
CA GLU A 146 -14.34 8.98 -2.52
C GLU A 146 -15.70 9.32 -3.12
N GLN A 147 -15.81 10.54 -3.63
CA GLN A 147 -16.98 10.98 -4.39
C GLN A 147 -16.65 10.92 -5.88
N ASN A 148 -17.40 10.09 -6.62
CA ASN A 148 -17.23 9.95 -8.05
C ASN A 148 -17.71 11.21 -8.83
N GLU A 149 -17.54 11.20 -10.15
CA GLU A 149 -17.92 12.31 -11.03
C GLU A 149 -19.42 12.63 -11.01
N GLU A 150 -20.27 11.63 -10.66
CA GLU A 150 -21.72 11.77 -10.55
C GLU A 150 -22.16 12.29 -9.17
N GLY A 151 -21.21 12.45 -8.26
CA GLY A 151 -21.45 12.93 -6.90
C GLY A 151 -21.84 11.84 -5.89
N GLN A 152 -21.74 10.57 -6.29
CA GLN A 152 -22.01 9.42 -5.44
C GLN A 152 -20.81 9.10 -4.58
N ILE A 153 -21.02 8.60 -3.37
CA ILE A 153 -19.97 8.22 -2.43
C ILE A 153 -19.71 6.73 -2.62
N GLU A 154 -18.46 6.40 -2.92
CA GLU A 154 -18.02 5.04 -3.20
C GLU A 154 -16.89 4.60 -2.26
N VAL A 155 -16.82 3.29 -2.02
CA VAL A 155 -15.69 2.64 -1.36
C VAL A 155 -14.92 1.86 -2.41
N THR A 156 -13.61 2.06 -2.44
CA THR A 156 -12.68 1.27 -3.26
C THR A 156 -11.56 0.73 -2.39
N ALA A 157 -11.24 -0.54 -2.58
CA ALA A 157 -10.16 -1.17 -1.83
C ALA A 157 -9.36 -2.14 -2.72
N PRO A 158 -8.64 -1.62 -3.72
CA PRO A 158 -7.87 -2.44 -4.63
C PRO A 158 -6.75 -3.16 -3.88
N ILE A 159 -6.51 -4.40 -4.31
CA ILE A 159 -5.31 -5.17 -3.98
C ILE A 159 -4.57 -5.38 -5.30
N GLU A 160 -3.29 -5.12 -5.29
CA GLU A 160 -2.42 -5.18 -6.46
C GLU A 160 -1.19 -6.04 -6.15
N GLN A 161 -0.73 -6.82 -7.13
CA GLN A 161 0.56 -7.49 -7.07
C GLN A 161 1.48 -6.91 -8.12
N ASP A 162 2.56 -6.31 -7.67
CA ASP A 162 3.61 -5.78 -8.52
C ASP A 162 4.79 -6.73 -8.61
N SER A 163 5.29 -6.88 -9.82
CA SER A 163 6.61 -7.42 -10.10
C SER A 163 7.50 -6.31 -10.59
N MET A 164 8.59 -6.09 -9.91
CA MET A 164 9.47 -4.99 -10.24
C MET A 164 10.94 -5.31 -10.01
N ASN A 165 11.81 -4.64 -10.78
CA ASN A 165 13.23 -4.52 -10.48
C ASN A 165 13.52 -3.13 -9.95
N VAL A 166 14.20 -3.03 -8.82
CA VAL A 166 14.43 -1.75 -8.15
C VAL A 166 15.89 -1.50 -7.86
N THR A 167 16.26 -0.22 -7.77
CA THR A 167 17.56 0.24 -7.30
C THR A 167 17.39 0.95 -5.96
N MET A 168 18.12 0.47 -4.97
CA MET A 168 18.27 1.09 -3.66
C MET A 168 19.63 1.77 -3.56
N VAL A 169 19.74 2.89 -2.82
CA VAL A 169 21.00 3.58 -2.55
C VAL A 169 21.13 3.93 -1.09
N LYS A 170 22.38 4.05 -0.64
CA LYS A 170 22.70 4.41 0.74
C LYS A 170 23.04 5.89 0.83
N GLU A 171 22.13 6.70 1.38
CA GLU A 171 22.33 8.11 1.68
C GLU A 171 22.39 8.33 3.20
N ASP A 172 23.42 9.00 3.68
CA ASP A 172 23.64 9.26 5.11
C ASP A 172 23.58 7.99 6.00
N GLY A 173 24.02 6.87 5.44
CA GLY A 173 24.03 5.56 6.11
C GLY A 173 22.67 4.85 6.15
N GLN A 174 21.65 5.35 5.45
CA GLN A 174 20.33 4.76 5.35
C GLN A 174 20.02 4.33 3.91
N TRP A 175 19.42 3.13 3.76
CA TRP A 175 18.93 2.68 2.47
C TRP A 175 17.68 3.45 2.05
N LYS A 176 17.60 3.81 0.78
CA LYS A 176 16.49 4.55 0.18
C LYS A 176 16.21 4.06 -1.23
N LEU A 177 14.95 4.08 -1.63
CA LEU A 177 14.53 3.78 -3.00
C LEU A 177 15.00 4.87 -3.95
N GLN A 178 15.84 4.51 -4.92
CA GLN A 178 16.29 5.42 -5.97
C GLN A 178 15.44 5.32 -7.22
N ALA A 179 15.16 4.11 -7.69
CA ALA A 179 14.41 3.89 -8.92
C ALA A 179 13.64 2.58 -8.91
N VAL A 180 12.52 2.57 -9.59
CA VAL A 180 11.88 1.37 -10.11
C VAL A 180 12.29 1.27 -11.57
N ASN A 181 13.07 0.22 -11.91
CA ASN A 181 13.69 0.08 -13.23
C ASN A 181 12.74 -0.57 -14.24
N ASP A 182 11.92 -1.51 -13.76
CA ASP A 182 10.90 -2.21 -14.52
C ASP A 182 9.78 -2.61 -13.56
N MET A 183 8.53 -2.61 -14.04
CA MET A 183 7.37 -2.96 -13.23
C MET A 183 6.26 -3.54 -14.11
N THR A 184 5.63 -4.60 -13.61
CA THR A 184 4.38 -5.14 -14.13
C THR A 184 3.40 -5.27 -12.97
N ALA A 185 2.23 -4.67 -13.12
CA ALA A 185 1.17 -4.66 -12.12
C ALA A 185 0.05 -5.63 -12.48
N PHE A 186 -0.50 -6.30 -11.49
CA PHE A 186 -1.67 -7.19 -11.61
C PHE A 186 -2.66 -6.82 -10.52
N PHE A 187 -3.89 -6.53 -10.91
CA PHE A 187 -4.96 -6.23 -9.96
C PHE A 187 -5.62 -7.50 -9.43
N GLY A 188 -6.21 -7.42 -8.25
CA GLY A 188 -6.90 -8.55 -7.66
C GLY A 188 -8.03 -9.11 -8.54
N THR A 189 -8.70 -8.25 -9.32
CA THR A 189 -9.71 -8.63 -10.31
C THR A 189 -9.13 -9.52 -11.42
N ASP A 190 -7.91 -9.24 -11.88
CA ASP A 190 -7.22 -10.05 -12.88
C ASP A 190 -6.92 -11.44 -12.34
N ALA A 191 -6.41 -11.51 -11.11
CA ALA A 191 -6.12 -12.77 -10.44
C ALA A 191 -7.37 -13.65 -10.28
N ILE A 192 -8.49 -13.06 -9.89
CA ILE A 192 -9.77 -13.79 -9.77
C ILE A 192 -10.27 -14.28 -11.13
N SER A 193 -10.20 -13.45 -12.15
CA SER A 193 -10.59 -13.82 -13.52
C SER A 193 -9.75 -14.98 -14.06
N ASP A 194 -8.45 -14.95 -13.84
CA ASP A 194 -7.53 -16.01 -14.24
C ASP A 194 -7.80 -17.33 -13.53
N LEU A 195 -8.13 -17.28 -12.23
CA LEU A 195 -8.49 -18.45 -11.43
C LEU A 195 -9.80 -19.06 -11.93
N GLN A 196 -10.83 -18.26 -12.19
CA GLN A 196 -12.12 -18.70 -12.71
C GLN A 196 -11.97 -19.33 -14.11
N GLU A 197 -11.16 -18.74 -14.99
CA GLU A 197 -10.87 -19.29 -16.32
C GLU A 197 -10.10 -20.63 -16.24
N ALA A 198 -9.15 -20.75 -15.32
CA ALA A 198 -8.40 -21.98 -15.09
C ALA A 198 -9.31 -23.10 -14.57
N GLU A 199 -10.25 -22.80 -13.68
CA GLU A 199 -11.25 -23.76 -13.19
C GLU A 199 -12.13 -24.27 -14.34
N GLN A 200 -12.71 -23.37 -15.13
CA GLN A 200 -13.55 -23.72 -16.28
C GLN A 200 -12.79 -24.60 -17.31
N LYS A 201 -11.52 -24.27 -17.59
CA LYS A 201 -10.69 -25.07 -18.48
C LYS A 201 -10.37 -26.47 -17.92
N SER A 202 -10.21 -26.57 -16.61
CA SER A 202 -9.95 -27.84 -15.91
C SER A 202 -11.16 -28.77 -16.01
N ASP A 203 -12.36 -28.26 -15.72
CA ASP A 203 -13.61 -29.01 -15.81
C ASP A 203 -13.90 -29.49 -17.23
N ALA A 204 -13.70 -28.62 -18.23
CA ALA A 204 -13.91 -28.96 -19.63
C ALA A 204 -13.00 -30.09 -20.13
N LYS A 205 -11.86 -30.31 -19.48
CA LYS A 205 -10.90 -31.36 -19.84
C LYS A 205 -11.04 -32.64 -18.98
N GLY A 206 -12.04 -32.68 -18.08
CA GLY A 206 -12.21 -33.81 -17.14
C GLY A 206 -11.01 -34.00 -16.20
N ARG A 207 -10.19 -32.98 -16.05
CA ARG A 207 -9.14 -32.89 -15.04
C ARG A 207 -9.72 -32.13 -13.87
N ALA A 208 -10.14 -32.85 -12.85
CA ALA A 208 -10.39 -32.27 -11.57
C ALA A 208 -9.07 -31.84 -10.92
N ALA A 209 -8.49 -30.74 -11.34
CA ALA A 209 -7.76 -29.91 -10.41
C ALA A 209 -8.86 -29.21 -9.60
N ALA A 210 -9.51 -29.99 -8.74
CA ALA A 210 -10.47 -29.40 -7.85
C ALA A 210 -9.66 -28.48 -6.94
N TYR A 211 -9.93 -27.15 -7.01
CA TYR A 211 -9.55 -26.26 -5.95
C TYR A 211 -9.98 -26.88 -4.63
N SER A 212 -9.16 -26.80 -3.61
CA SER A 212 -9.59 -27.21 -2.29
C SER A 212 -10.85 -26.43 -1.90
N ALA A 213 -11.65 -26.95 -1.00
CA ALA A 213 -12.83 -26.24 -0.51
C ALA A 213 -12.45 -24.86 0.08
N GLU A 214 -11.25 -24.75 0.66
CA GLU A 214 -10.69 -23.50 1.18
C GLU A 214 -10.37 -22.49 0.06
N GLN A 215 -9.81 -22.95 -1.04
CA GLN A 215 -9.51 -22.12 -2.21
C GLN A 215 -10.79 -21.59 -2.88
N GLN A 216 -11.81 -22.44 -3.01
CA GLN A 216 -13.12 -22.03 -3.53
C GLN A 216 -13.78 -20.99 -2.64
N GLU A 217 -13.64 -21.12 -1.33
CA GLU A 217 -14.17 -20.16 -0.36
C GLU A 217 -13.43 -18.81 -0.43
N GLN A 218 -12.11 -18.80 -0.58
CA GLN A 218 -11.35 -17.56 -0.79
C GLN A 218 -11.78 -16.82 -2.06
N MET A 219 -11.94 -17.53 -3.17
CA MET A 219 -12.43 -16.95 -4.42
C MET A 219 -13.83 -16.36 -4.24
N ARG A 220 -14.73 -17.10 -3.55
CA ARG A 220 -16.10 -16.64 -3.29
C ARG A 220 -16.11 -15.38 -2.42
N VAL A 221 -15.30 -15.35 -1.37
CA VAL A 221 -15.21 -14.19 -0.46
C VAL A 221 -14.71 -12.96 -1.20
N PHE A 222 -13.70 -13.12 -2.06
CA PHE A 222 -13.19 -12.00 -2.85
C PHE A 222 -14.21 -11.53 -3.89
N ASP A 223 -14.88 -12.43 -4.60
CA ASP A 223 -15.94 -12.08 -5.57
C ASP A 223 -17.10 -11.34 -4.88
N GLU A 224 -17.54 -11.80 -3.70
CA GLU A 224 -18.53 -11.08 -2.89
C GLU A 224 -18.04 -9.72 -2.42
N TYR A 225 -16.77 -9.61 -2.05
CA TYR A 225 -16.16 -8.35 -1.66
C TYR A 225 -16.15 -7.36 -2.82
N GLU A 226 -15.66 -7.77 -3.99
CA GLU A 226 -15.65 -6.94 -5.18
C GLU A 226 -17.05 -6.43 -5.53
N GLN A 227 -18.05 -7.31 -5.51
CA GLN A 227 -19.43 -6.95 -5.79
C GLN A 227 -20.04 -5.99 -4.78
N LYS A 228 -19.58 -6.01 -3.53
CA LYS A 228 -20.16 -5.20 -2.44
C LYS A 228 -19.42 -3.90 -2.18
N THR A 229 -18.15 -3.83 -2.53
CA THR A 229 -17.28 -2.72 -2.10
C THR A 229 -16.60 -1.98 -3.23
N LEU A 230 -16.24 -2.63 -4.34
CA LEU A 230 -15.69 -1.94 -5.49
C LEU A 230 -16.81 -1.32 -6.32
N GLY A 231 -16.93 0.02 -6.23
CA GLY A 231 -17.97 0.76 -6.92
C GLY A 231 -19.37 0.63 -6.26
N THR A 232 -19.45 0.19 -5.01
CA THR A 232 -20.70 0.23 -4.25
C THR A 232 -20.96 1.65 -3.78
N GLU A 233 -22.13 2.14 -4.15
CA GLU A 233 -22.62 3.46 -3.79
C GLU A 233 -23.20 3.46 -2.37
N TYR A 234 -22.96 4.53 -1.64
CA TYR A 234 -23.47 4.76 -0.29
C TYR A 234 -24.21 6.10 -0.22
N ASP A 235 -25.28 6.13 0.57
CA ASP A 235 -26.09 7.34 0.75
C ASP A 235 -25.37 8.42 1.58
N SER A 236 -24.33 8.03 2.32
CA SER A 236 -23.57 8.97 3.16
C SER A 236 -22.13 8.54 3.37
N PHE A 237 -21.23 9.51 3.62
CA PHE A 237 -19.84 9.25 4.00
C PHE A 237 -19.74 8.35 5.24
N SER A 238 -20.60 8.54 6.24
CA SER A 238 -20.58 7.72 7.46
C SER A 238 -20.90 6.25 7.21
N GLU A 239 -21.74 5.93 6.23
CA GLU A 239 -22.05 4.55 5.84
C GLU A 239 -20.90 3.96 5.04
N ALA A 240 -20.37 4.71 4.08
CA ALA A 240 -19.19 4.32 3.31
C ALA A 240 -17.98 4.08 4.21
N LEU A 241 -17.73 4.98 5.17
CA LEU A 241 -16.63 4.84 6.12
C LEU A 241 -16.73 3.57 6.96
N LYS A 242 -17.92 3.24 7.47
CA LYS A 242 -18.14 1.98 8.22
C LYS A 242 -17.94 0.73 7.35
N ALA A 243 -18.36 0.79 6.10
CA ALA A 243 -18.11 -0.29 5.16
C ALA A 243 -16.61 -0.45 4.92
N ALA A 244 -15.92 0.65 4.64
CA ALA A 244 -14.47 0.65 4.43
C ALA A 244 -13.69 0.16 5.66
N GLU A 245 -14.05 0.60 6.87
CA GLU A 245 -13.45 0.15 8.15
C GLU A 245 -13.61 -1.36 8.41
N SER A 246 -14.62 -1.99 7.81
CA SER A 246 -14.88 -3.43 7.97
C SER A 246 -14.07 -4.32 7.03
N ILE A 247 -13.30 -3.74 6.12
CA ILE A 247 -12.51 -4.50 5.14
C ILE A 247 -11.25 -5.03 5.80
N ASP A 248 -11.07 -6.36 5.79
CA ASP A 248 -9.79 -7.00 6.10
C ASP A 248 -9.12 -7.44 4.78
N PRO A 249 -8.06 -6.78 4.36
CA PRO A 249 -7.41 -7.10 3.10
C PRO A 249 -6.79 -8.49 3.08
N ASN A 250 -6.45 -9.07 4.24
CA ASN A 250 -5.88 -10.41 4.29
C ASN A 250 -6.92 -11.50 4.00
N GLU A 251 -8.20 -11.25 4.36
CA GLU A 251 -9.29 -12.19 4.10
C GLU A 251 -9.69 -12.24 2.62
N ILE A 252 -9.40 -11.16 1.88
CA ILE A 252 -9.82 -10.99 0.48
C ILE A 252 -8.66 -10.97 -0.52
N ASN A 253 -7.42 -11.15 -0.05
CA ASN A 253 -6.24 -11.18 -0.90
C ASN A 253 -6.20 -12.46 -1.76
N PRO A 254 -6.34 -12.37 -3.10
CA PRO A 254 -6.37 -13.54 -3.96
C PRO A 254 -4.97 -14.04 -4.36
N PHE A 255 -3.94 -13.21 -4.21
CA PHE A 255 -2.61 -13.47 -4.77
C PHE A 255 -1.89 -14.69 -4.18
N PRO A 256 -1.99 -15.02 -2.89
CA PRO A 256 -1.39 -16.26 -2.38
C PRO A 256 -1.87 -17.49 -3.15
N LEU A 257 -3.18 -17.59 -3.39
CA LEU A 257 -3.77 -18.67 -4.15
C LEU A 257 -3.36 -18.64 -5.63
N TRP A 258 -3.44 -17.46 -6.24
CA TRP A 258 -3.08 -17.26 -7.65
C TRP A 258 -1.63 -17.65 -7.93
N ASN A 259 -0.69 -17.27 -7.05
CA ASN A 259 0.71 -17.63 -7.16
C ASN A 259 0.95 -19.14 -7.00
N GLU A 260 0.25 -19.81 -6.07
CA GLU A 260 0.31 -21.28 -5.90
C GLU A 260 -0.15 -22.04 -7.17
N MET A 261 -1.06 -21.47 -7.92
CA MET A 261 -1.58 -22.06 -9.16
C MET A 261 -0.73 -21.75 -10.40
N GLY A 262 0.38 -21.06 -10.25
CA GLY A 262 1.24 -20.64 -11.36
C GLY A 262 0.62 -19.49 -12.15
N GLY A 263 -0.05 -18.58 -11.47
CA GLY A 263 -0.58 -17.33 -12.03
C GLY A 263 0.46 -16.61 -12.90
N SER A 264 0.13 -15.52 -13.57
CA SER A 264 1.00 -14.84 -14.57
C SER A 264 2.34 -14.39 -13.97
N SER A 265 2.93 -15.28 -13.20
CA SER A 265 4.21 -15.10 -12.56
C SER A 265 5.30 -15.04 -13.63
N LEU A 266 5.98 -14.14 -13.59
CA LEU A 266 7.38 -13.78 -13.50
C LEU A 266 8.41 -14.85 -13.89
N GLU A 267 8.02 -16.08 -14.11
CA GLU A 267 8.83 -17.11 -14.77
C GLU A 267 8.57 -17.09 -16.26
N LYS A 268 9.16 -16.13 -16.94
CA LYS A 268 9.46 -16.25 -18.38
C LYS A 268 10.81 -15.65 -18.69
#